data_19c1217a611f36f55bff0d476306f3f0
#
_entry.id   19c1217a611f36f55bff0d476306f3f0
#
_cell.length_a   1.000
_cell.length_b   1.000
_cell.length_c   1.000
_cell.angle_alpha   90.00
_cell.angle_beta   90.00
_cell.angle_gamma   90.00
#
_symmetry.space_group_name_H-M   'P 1'
#
loop_
_entity.id
_entity.type
_entity.pdbx_description
1 polymer ?
#
loop_
_entity_poly.entity_id
_entity_poly.type
_entity_poly.pdbx_seq_one_letter_code
_entity_poly.pdbx_strand_id
1 'polypeptide(L)'
;VQAGQADAIMAGMTKTKEREKVFTMSDTYYDTKVVIATTKAHKISKYDQLSGKTVGVKNGTAAQRFLETIKDKYGFTIKTFDTGDLMNNSLSAGAIDAMMDDKPVIEYAINQGQDLHIEMDGEAVGSFAFGVKKGSKYEHLVTEFNQALAEMKKDGSLDKIIKKWTASSSSAV
;
A
#
# COMPACT_ATOMS: atom_id res chain seq x y z
N VAL A 1 -16.58 -8.41 5.52
CA VAL A 1 -17.11 -7.86 6.80
C VAL A 1 -18.52 -7.33 6.60
N GLN A 2 -18.79 -6.45 5.63
CA GLN A 2 -20.15 -5.93 5.40
C GLN A 2 -21.17 -7.03 5.09
N ALA A 3 -20.78 -8.06 4.32
CA ALA A 3 -21.61 -9.21 3.98
C ALA A 3 -21.67 -10.29 5.09
N GLY A 4 -21.05 -10.06 6.25
CA GLY A 4 -21.06 -10.99 7.37
C GLY A 4 -20.16 -12.24 7.24
N GLN A 5 -19.31 -12.30 6.21
CA GLN A 5 -18.38 -13.42 6.01
C GLN A 5 -17.11 -13.32 6.89
N ALA A 6 -16.84 -12.17 7.45
CA ALA A 6 -15.78 -11.91 8.42
C ALA A 6 -16.27 -10.85 9.41
N ASP A 7 -15.73 -10.86 10.63
CA ASP A 7 -16.15 -9.98 11.71
C ASP A 7 -15.34 -8.68 11.74
N ALA A 8 -14.09 -8.73 11.30
CA ALA A 8 -13.16 -7.60 11.34
C ALA A 8 -12.23 -7.59 10.11
N ILE A 9 -11.56 -6.46 9.90
CA ILE A 9 -10.51 -6.28 8.90
C ILE A 9 -9.25 -5.77 9.60
N MET A 10 -8.15 -6.53 9.47
CA MET A 10 -6.83 -6.09 9.87
C MET A 10 -5.85 -6.43 8.75
N ALA A 11 -5.64 -5.48 7.84
CA ALA A 11 -4.77 -5.61 6.67
C ALA A 11 -4.39 -4.20 6.18
N GLY A 12 -4.03 -4.05 4.91
CA GLY A 12 -3.76 -2.75 4.28
C GLY A 12 -5.03 -1.89 4.09
N MET A 13 -5.86 -1.75 5.11
CA MET A 13 -7.10 -0.98 5.06
C MET A 13 -6.84 0.47 5.47
N THR A 14 -6.69 1.34 4.48
CA THR A 14 -6.52 2.79 4.71
C THR A 14 -7.76 3.37 5.40
N LYS A 15 -7.55 4.14 6.47
CA LYS A 15 -8.59 4.90 7.16
C LYS A 15 -9.01 6.07 6.29
N THR A 16 -10.31 6.15 5.93
CA THR A 16 -10.89 7.25 5.15
C THR A 16 -12.26 7.63 5.70
N LYS A 17 -12.67 8.88 5.47
CA LYS A 17 -14.01 9.37 5.89
C LYS A 17 -15.16 8.54 5.31
N GLU A 18 -15.00 8.04 4.08
CA GLU A 18 -15.98 7.17 3.43
C GLU A 18 -16.10 5.84 4.16
N ARG A 19 -14.97 5.23 4.51
CA ARG A 19 -14.94 3.96 5.27
C ARG A 19 -15.48 4.12 6.68
N GLU A 20 -15.22 5.25 7.33
CA GLU A 20 -15.76 5.56 8.67
C GLU A 20 -17.29 5.71 8.69
N LYS A 21 -17.96 5.85 7.54
CA LYS A 21 -19.43 5.83 7.47
C LYS A 21 -19.99 4.43 7.70
N VAL A 22 -19.26 3.39 7.31
CA VAL A 22 -19.72 1.98 7.32
C VAL A 22 -18.93 1.07 8.26
N PHE A 23 -17.76 1.53 8.71
CA PHE A 23 -16.91 0.83 9.66
C PHE A 23 -16.62 1.70 10.88
N THR A 24 -16.56 1.07 12.06
CA THR A 24 -15.89 1.63 13.22
C THR A 24 -14.43 1.28 13.11
N MET A 25 -13.57 2.30 13.00
CA MET A 25 -12.13 2.14 12.70
C MET A 25 -11.28 2.57 13.89
N SER A 26 -10.19 1.84 14.12
CA SER A 26 -9.20 2.12 15.16
C SER A 26 -8.37 3.38 14.87
N ASP A 27 -7.50 3.73 15.82
CA ASP A 27 -6.32 4.53 15.55
C ASP A 27 -5.44 3.83 14.52
N THR A 28 -4.62 4.61 13.83
CA THR A 28 -3.77 4.09 12.77
C THR A 28 -2.51 3.43 13.34
N TYR A 29 -2.14 2.28 12.78
CA TYR A 29 -0.97 1.52 13.21
C TYR A 29 0.19 1.54 12.20
N TYR A 30 -0.05 1.98 10.97
CA TYR A 30 0.98 2.05 9.93
C TYR A 30 0.66 3.17 8.94
N ASP A 31 1.61 4.08 8.76
CA ASP A 31 1.51 5.11 7.73
C ASP A 31 2.05 4.54 6.42
N THR A 32 1.19 4.53 5.38
CA THR A 32 1.54 3.96 4.09
C THR A 32 1.87 5.03 3.08
N LYS A 33 2.86 4.72 2.25
CA LYS A 33 3.19 5.43 1.02
C LYS A 33 2.93 4.52 -0.16
N VAL A 34 2.59 5.11 -1.31
CA VAL A 34 2.65 4.42 -2.59
C VAL A 34 3.95 4.80 -3.30
N VAL A 35 4.53 3.85 -4.00
CA VAL A 35 5.81 4.04 -4.70
C VAL A 35 5.70 3.60 -6.14
N ILE A 36 6.44 4.27 -7.03
CA ILE A 36 6.70 3.76 -8.38
C ILE A 36 7.77 2.67 -8.28
N ALA A 37 7.47 1.52 -8.84
CA ALA A 37 8.41 0.44 -9.02
C ALA A 37 8.59 0.12 -10.51
N THR A 38 9.83 -0.20 -10.87
CA THR A 38 10.25 -0.60 -12.23
C THR A 38 11.06 -1.87 -12.13
N THR A 39 11.47 -2.45 -13.26
CA THR A 39 12.53 -3.45 -13.26
C THR A 39 13.88 -2.77 -13.00
N LYS A 40 14.87 -3.52 -12.52
CA LYS A 40 16.23 -3.00 -12.27
C LYS A 40 16.90 -2.41 -13.53
N ALA A 41 16.48 -2.85 -14.71
CA ALA A 41 16.99 -2.35 -15.98
C ALA A 41 16.46 -0.95 -16.35
N HIS A 42 15.33 -0.54 -15.80
CA HIS A 42 14.66 0.71 -16.14
C HIS A 42 14.42 1.52 -14.88
N LYS A 43 15.19 2.60 -14.69
CA LYS A 43 15.08 3.44 -13.50
C LYS A 43 14.22 4.68 -13.77
N ILE A 44 13.27 4.95 -12.89
CA ILE A 44 12.44 6.16 -12.89
C ILE A 44 12.64 6.86 -11.55
N SER A 45 13.29 8.01 -11.57
CA SER A 45 13.64 8.79 -10.37
C SER A 45 12.80 10.07 -10.19
N LYS A 46 11.92 10.35 -11.15
CA LYS A 46 10.97 11.48 -11.12
C LYS A 46 9.80 11.26 -12.06
N TYR A 47 8.66 11.85 -11.74
CA TYR A 47 7.41 11.68 -12.50
C TYR A 47 7.49 12.13 -13.94
N ASP A 48 8.31 13.14 -14.29
CA ASP A 48 8.51 13.59 -15.67
C ASP A 48 8.97 12.46 -16.61
N GLN A 49 9.67 11.47 -16.08
CA GLN A 49 10.16 10.32 -16.86
C GLN A 49 9.04 9.30 -17.20
N LEU A 50 7.84 9.48 -16.64
CA LEU A 50 6.66 8.68 -17.00
C LEU A 50 6.00 9.12 -18.31
N SER A 51 6.38 10.27 -18.87
CA SER A 51 5.79 10.79 -20.12
C SER A 51 5.82 9.75 -21.23
N GLY A 52 4.67 9.51 -21.86
CA GLY A 52 4.46 8.51 -22.90
C GLY A 52 4.49 7.04 -22.43
N LYS A 53 4.66 6.78 -21.14
CA LYS A 53 4.75 5.44 -20.56
C LYS A 53 3.40 4.91 -20.08
N THR A 54 3.34 3.61 -19.85
CA THR A 54 2.18 2.92 -19.23
C THR A 54 2.52 2.51 -17.80
N VAL A 55 1.73 3.02 -16.84
CA VAL A 55 1.88 2.71 -15.42
C VAL A 55 0.78 1.75 -14.99
N GLY A 56 1.15 0.58 -14.50
CA GLY A 56 0.24 -0.41 -13.94
C GLY A 56 -0.18 -0.06 -12.51
N VAL A 57 -1.43 -0.37 -12.16
CA VAL A 57 -1.94 -0.19 -10.80
C VAL A 57 -3.09 -1.16 -10.52
N LYS A 58 -3.25 -1.58 -9.28
CA LYS A 58 -4.42 -2.38 -8.87
C LYS A 58 -5.68 -1.54 -8.83
N ASN A 59 -6.77 -2.10 -9.34
CA ASN A 59 -8.08 -1.45 -9.37
C ASN A 59 -8.60 -1.12 -7.96
N GLY A 60 -9.21 0.06 -7.77
CA GLY A 60 -9.84 0.50 -6.53
C GLY A 60 -8.89 0.88 -5.38
N THR A 61 -7.57 1.00 -5.66
CA THR A 61 -6.56 1.30 -4.64
C THR A 61 -6.31 2.79 -4.44
N ALA A 62 -5.59 3.14 -3.36
CA ALA A 62 -5.10 4.50 -3.13
C ALA A 62 -4.07 4.91 -4.19
N ALA A 63 -3.25 3.96 -4.66
CA ALA A 63 -2.30 4.16 -5.74
C ALA A 63 -3.00 4.58 -7.05
N GLN A 64 -4.10 3.91 -7.41
CA GLN A 64 -4.88 4.30 -8.59
C GLN A 64 -5.40 5.73 -8.46
N ARG A 65 -6.04 6.06 -7.33
CA ARG A 65 -6.56 7.41 -7.09
C ARG A 65 -5.47 8.47 -7.19
N PHE A 66 -4.29 8.21 -6.64
CA PHE A 66 -3.16 9.12 -6.75
C PHE A 66 -2.70 9.29 -8.20
N LEU A 67 -2.47 8.20 -8.94
CA LEU A 67 -2.06 8.26 -10.35
C LEU A 67 -3.05 9.05 -11.21
N GLU A 68 -4.37 8.89 -10.98
CA GLU A 68 -5.41 9.64 -11.69
C GLU A 68 -5.27 11.17 -11.49
N THR A 69 -4.75 11.62 -10.34
CA THR A 69 -4.54 13.06 -10.10
C THR A 69 -3.35 13.65 -10.84
N ILE A 70 -2.39 12.82 -11.25
CA ILE A 70 -1.13 13.30 -11.84
C ILE A 70 -0.92 12.89 -13.29
N LYS A 71 -1.71 11.94 -13.83
CA LYS A 71 -1.48 11.38 -15.17
C LYS A 71 -1.45 12.44 -16.29
N ASP A 72 -2.37 13.38 -16.26
CA ASP A 72 -2.47 14.41 -17.30
C ASP A 72 -1.31 15.41 -17.23
N LYS A 73 -0.85 15.71 -16.00
CA LYS A 73 0.31 16.59 -15.76
C LYS A 73 1.59 16.00 -16.33
N TYR A 74 1.79 14.68 -16.18
CA TYR A 74 3.03 14.01 -16.59
C TYR A 74 2.91 13.21 -17.89
N GLY A 75 1.73 13.15 -18.49
CA GLY A 75 1.51 12.57 -19.82
C GLY A 75 1.72 11.07 -19.93
N PHE A 76 1.28 10.30 -18.93
CA PHE A 76 1.34 8.83 -18.95
C PHE A 76 -0.05 8.21 -19.01
N THR A 77 -0.12 6.92 -19.35
CA THR A 77 -1.36 6.14 -19.34
C THR A 77 -1.40 5.19 -18.13
N ILE A 78 -2.61 4.95 -17.60
CA ILE A 78 -2.84 4.02 -16.51
C ILE A 78 -3.43 2.72 -17.06
N LYS A 79 -2.86 1.58 -16.68
CA LYS A 79 -3.43 0.25 -16.91
C LYS A 79 -3.78 -0.40 -15.58
N THR A 80 -5.06 -0.75 -15.40
CA THR A 80 -5.54 -1.36 -14.16
C THR A 80 -5.44 -2.88 -14.21
N PHE A 81 -5.22 -3.49 -13.04
CA PHE A 81 -5.12 -4.93 -12.84
C PHE A 81 -5.95 -5.36 -11.64
N ASP A 82 -6.48 -6.57 -11.66
CA ASP A 82 -7.26 -7.11 -10.55
C ASP A 82 -6.35 -7.65 -9.43
N THR A 83 -5.13 -8.10 -9.76
CA THR A 83 -4.17 -8.64 -8.79
C THR A 83 -2.76 -8.11 -9.00
N GLY A 84 -1.97 -8.12 -7.90
CA GLY A 84 -0.54 -7.74 -7.95
C GLY A 84 0.28 -8.66 -8.84
N ASP A 85 -0.03 -9.97 -8.88
CA ASP A 85 0.69 -10.95 -9.70
C ASP A 85 0.53 -10.66 -11.19
N LEU A 86 -0.69 -10.35 -11.64
CA LEU A 86 -0.92 -9.95 -13.03
C LEU A 86 -0.17 -8.67 -13.41
N MET A 87 -0.13 -7.70 -12.48
CA MET A 87 0.61 -6.45 -12.66
C MET A 87 2.13 -6.70 -12.73
N ASN A 88 2.69 -7.48 -11.80
CA ASN A 88 4.10 -7.86 -11.78
C ASN A 88 4.52 -8.61 -13.05
N ASN A 89 3.71 -9.58 -13.48
CA ASN A 89 3.97 -10.32 -14.72
C ASN A 89 3.96 -9.40 -15.94
N SER A 90 3.04 -8.42 -15.99
CA SER A 90 2.97 -7.42 -17.06
C SER A 90 4.18 -6.50 -17.08
N LEU A 91 4.71 -6.10 -15.92
CA LEU A 91 5.94 -5.32 -15.83
C LEU A 91 7.16 -6.14 -16.29
N SER A 92 7.29 -7.37 -15.81
CA SER A 92 8.39 -8.26 -16.20
C SER A 92 8.40 -8.61 -17.69
N ALA A 93 7.23 -8.69 -18.30
CA ALA A 93 7.06 -8.92 -19.74
C ALA A 93 7.23 -7.64 -20.60
N GLY A 94 7.44 -6.47 -19.99
CA GLY A 94 7.52 -5.19 -20.70
C GLY A 94 6.19 -4.70 -21.27
N ALA A 95 5.06 -5.26 -20.85
CA ALA A 95 3.72 -4.82 -21.27
C ALA A 95 3.23 -3.56 -20.54
N ILE A 96 3.91 -3.16 -19.49
CA ILE A 96 3.86 -1.87 -18.81
C ILE A 96 5.29 -1.43 -18.47
N ASP A 97 5.52 -0.13 -18.36
CA ASP A 97 6.85 0.45 -18.12
C ASP A 97 7.18 0.59 -16.62
N ALA A 98 6.15 0.79 -15.83
CA ALA A 98 6.25 0.95 -14.38
C ALA A 98 4.97 0.46 -13.72
N MET A 99 5.00 0.31 -12.41
CA MET A 99 3.79 0.07 -11.62
C MET A 99 3.82 0.91 -10.35
N MET A 100 2.63 1.17 -9.78
CA MET A 100 2.52 1.80 -8.47
C MET A 100 1.75 0.90 -7.51
N ASP A 101 2.30 0.71 -6.33
CA ASP A 101 1.65 -0.02 -5.24
C ASP A 101 2.11 0.51 -3.87
N ASP A 102 1.52 -0.01 -2.80
CA ASP A 102 1.94 0.30 -1.43
C ASP A 102 3.41 -0.10 -1.23
N LYS A 103 4.19 0.80 -0.66
CA LYS A 103 5.63 0.61 -0.43
C LYS A 103 5.97 -0.72 0.25
N PRO A 104 5.32 -1.12 1.37
CA PRO A 104 5.63 -2.39 2.02
C PRO A 104 5.36 -3.62 1.14
N VAL A 105 4.40 -3.55 0.22
CA VAL A 105 4.11 -4.64 -0.74
C VAL A 105 5.27 -4.79 -1.72
N ILE A 106 5.75 -3.67 -2.27
CA ILE A 106 6.90 -3.67 -3.20
C ILE A 106 8.19 -4.10 -2.49
N GLU A 107 8.47 -3.58 -1.30
CA GLU A 107 9.64 -3.96 -0.51
C GLU A 107 9.63 -5.47 -0.18
N TYR A 108 8.47 -6.01 0.20
CA TYR A 108 8.33 -7.45 0.42
C TYR A 108 8.62 -8.25 -0.87
N ALA A 109 8.08 -7.83 -2.01
CA ALA A 109 8.33 -8.49 -3.30
C ALA A 109 9.82 -8.45 -3.69
N ILE A 110 10.50 -7.33 -3.48
CA ILE A 110 11.96 -7.21 -3.66
C ILE A 110 12.71 -8.19 -2.75
N ASN A 111 12.31 -8.29 -1.48
CA ASN A 111 12.92 -9.22 -0.52
C ASN A 111 12.70 -10.69 -0.89
N GLN A 112 11.61 -11.00 -1.60
CA GLN A 112 11.36 -12.33 -2.17
C GLN A 112 12.12 -12.58 -3.49
N GLY A 113 12.98 -11.66 -3.91
CA GLY A 113 13.84 -11.81 -5.09
C GLY A 113 13.18 -11.40 -6.41
N GLN A 114 12.04 -10.72 -6.38
CA GLN A 114 11.46 -10.17 -7.60
C GLN A 114 12.34 -9.07 -8.18
N ASP A 115 12.39 -8.99 -9.52
CA ASP A 115 13.18 -7.96 -10.22
C ASP A 115 12.43 -6.61 -10.20
N LEU A 116 12.35 -6.03 -9.01
CA LEU A 116 11.74 -4.74 -8.78
C LEU A 116 12.76 -3.76 -8.21
N HIS A 117 12.57 -2.48 -8.53
CA HIS A 117 13.41 -1.39 -8.07
C HIS A 117 12.57 -0.16 -7.74
N ILE A 118 12.86 0.48 -6.61
CA ILE A 118 12.27 1.76 -6.17
C ILE A 118 13.39 2.79 -6.20
N GLU A 119 13.21 3.87 -6.96
CA GLU A 119 14.17 4.98 -7.02
C GLU A 119 13.63 6.24 -6.37
N MET A 120 12.30 6.42 -6.36
CA MET A 120 11.63 7.61 -5.82
C MET A 120 11.19 7.39 -4.38
N ASP A 121 11.29 8.43 -3.55
CA ASP A 121 10.54 8.43 -2.28
C ASP A 121 9.04 8.40 -2.59
N GLY A 122 8.30 7.64 -1.80
CA GLY A 122 6.87 7.42 -2.05
C GLY A 122 5.99 8.58 -1.61
N GLU A 123 4.79 8.61 -2.17
CA GLU A 123 3.75 9.58 -1.80
C GLU A 123 2.91 9.04 -0.64
N ALA A 124 2.72 9.87 0.37
CA ALA A 124 1.85 9.54 1.50
C ALA A 124 0.38 9.52 1.04
N VAL A 125 -0.28 8.37 1.16
CA VAL A 125 -1.67 8.21 0.71
C VAL A 125 -2.64 7.89 1.84
N GLY A 126 -2.14 7.77 3.07
CA GLY A 126 -2.94 7.55 4.27
C GLY A 126 -2.29 6.59 5.25
N SER A 127 -3.09 6.06 6.16
CA SER A 127 -2.62 5.19 7.23
C SER A 127 -3.56 4.01 7.39
N PHE A 128 -3.02 2.85 7.71
CA PHE A 128 -3.81 1.63 7.93
C PHE A 128 -4.42 1.60 9.33
N ALA A 129 -5.63 1.11 9.42
CA ALA A 129 -6.37 0.91 10.66
C ALA A 129 -7.08 -0.45 10.68
N PHE A 130 -7.31 -0.94 11.87
CA PHE A 130 -8.22 -2.05 12.14
C PHE A 130 -9.66 -1.57 12.01
N GLY A 131 -10.56 -2.40 11.52
CA GLY A 131 -11.96 -2.02 11.35
C GLY A 131 -12.94 -3.15 11.57
N VAL A 132 -14.08 -2.82 12.14
CA VAL A 132 -15.25 -3.69 12.29
C VAL A 132 -16.47 -3.03 11.66
N LYS A 133 -17.51 -3.81 11.32
CA LYS A 133 -18.75 -3.25 10.82
C LYS A 133 -19.37 -2.31 11.87
N LYS A 134 -19.74 -1.12 11.47
CA LYS A 134 -20.40 -0.14 12.32
C LYS A 134 -21.76 -0.67 12.84
N GLY A 135 -22.02 -0.48 14.13
CA GLY A 135 -23.21 -1.01 14.79
C GLY A 135 -23.19 -2.52 15.05
N SER A 136 -22.03 -3.18 14.86
CA SER A 136 -21.89 -4.59 15.19
C SER A 136 -21.57 -4.82 16.68
N LYS A 137 -21.80 -6.03 17.18
CA LYS A 137 -21.42 -6.43 18.55
C LYS A 137 -19.89 -6.40 18.78
N TYR A 138 -19.10 -6.22 17.73
CA TYR A 138 -17.65 -6.23 17.76
C TYR A 138 -17.00 -4.85 17.89
N GLU A 139 -17.79 -3.77 18.03
CA GLU A 139 -17.21 -2.41 18.13
C GLU A 139 -16.29 -2.23 19.36
N HIS A 140 -16.54 -2.97 20.44
CA HIS A 140 -15.66 -2.98 21.62
C HIS A 140 -14.21 -3.36 21.30
N LEU A 141 -14.00 -4.22 20.29
CA LEU A 141 -12.66 -4.62 19.84
C LEU A 141 -11.82 -3.44 19.35
N VAL A 142 -12.44 -2.40 18.83
CA VAL A 142 -11.73 -1.18 18.37
C VAL A 142 -11.11 -0.46 19.56
N THR A 143 -11.85 -0.36 20.68
CA THR A 143 -11.35 0.24 21.92
C THR A 143 -10.20 -0.57 22.52
N GLU A 144 -10.35 -1.89 22.60
CA GLU A 144 -9.31 -2.80 23.08
C GLU A 144 -8.06 -2.76 22.18
N PHE A 145 -8.26 -2.74 20.86
CA PHE A 145 -7.17 -2.58 19.90
C PHE A 145 -6.41 -1.26 20.09
N ASN A 146 -7.11 -0.14 20.26
CA ASN A 146 -6.48 1.16 20.49
C ASN A 146 -5.65 1.19 21.78
N GLN A 147 -6.13 0.55 22.85
CA GLN A 147 -5.38 0.43 24.09
C GLN A 147 -4.09 -0.36 23.88
N ALA A 148 -4.18 -1.55 23.30
CA ALA A 148 -3.01 -2.38 22.98
C ALA A 148 -2.04 -1.66 22.03
N LEU A 149 -2.56 -0.98 21.01
CA LEU A 149 -1.76 -0.20 20.06
C LEU A 149 -0.98 0.93 20.76
N ALA A 150 -1.61 1.64 21.70
CA ALA A 150 -0.96 2.68 22.47
C ALA A 150 0.19 2.13 23.34
N GLU A 151 0.02 0.95 23.94
CA GLU A 151 1.07 0.26 24.69
C GLU A 151 2.22 -0.16 23.76
N MET A 152 1.91 -0.75 22.61
CA MET A 152 2.91 -1.16 21.61
C MET A 152 3.71 0.01 21.02
N LYS A 153 3.08 1.16 20.86
CA LYS A 153 3.78 2.41 20.47
C LYS A 153 4.72 2.89 21.56
N LYS A 154 4.29 2.82 22.82
CA LYS A 154 5.06 3.27 23.98
C LYS A 154 6.29 2.39 24.27
N ASP A 155 6.16 1.07 24.14
CA ASP A 155 7.24 0.11 24.42
C ASP A 155 8.13 -0.18 23.20
N GLY A 156 7.79 0.36 22.02
CA GLY A 156 8.52 0.19 20.76
C GLY A 156 8.34 -1.18 20.10
N SER A 157 7.43 -2.01 20.59
CA SER A 157 7.18 -3.33 19.97
C SER A 157 6.55 -3.22 18.60
N LEU A 158 5.69 -2.22 18.35
CA LEU A 158 5.13 -1.94 17.02
C LEU A 158 6.23 -1.65 16.01
N ASP A 159 7.18 -0.77 16.35
CA ASP A 159 8.30 -0.41 15.47
C ASP A 159 9.19 -1.62 15.16
N LYS A 160 9.40 -2.51 16.12
CA LYS A 160 10.15 -3.75 15.89
C LYS A 160 9.46 -4.67 14.89
N ILE A 161 8.12 -4.81 14.99
CA ILE A 161 7.33 -5.60 14.05
C ILE A 161 7.39 -4.99 12.66
N ILE A 162 7.16 -3.68 12.53
CA ILE A 162 7.22 -2.98 11.26
C ILE A 162 8.60 -3.17 10.61
N LYS A 163 9.67 -2.90 11.33
CA LYS A 163 11.05 -3.08 10.83
C LYS A 163 11.34 -4.51 10.39
N LYS A 164 10.86 -5.50 11.13
CA LYS A 164 11.05 -6.92 10.79
C LYS A 164 10.49 -7.26 9.41
N TRP A 165 9.36 -6.66 9.02
CA TRP A 165 8.65 -7.03 7.81
C TRP A 165 8.83 -6.06 6.63
N THR A 166 9.29 -4.83 6.90
CA THR A 166 9.49 -3.79 5.88
C THR A 166 10.95 -3.39 5.68
N ALA A 167 11.89 -3.84 6.53
CA ALA A 167 13.30 -3.57 6.34
C ALA A 167 13.79 -4.26 5.05
N SER A 168 14.28 -3.48 4.09
CA SER A 168 14.99 -4.02 2.94
C SER A 168 16.23 -4.77 3.39
N SER A 169 16.51 -5.92 2.79
CA SER A 169 17.68 -6.79 3.09
C SER A 169 19.05 -6.17 2.70
N SER A 170 19.13 -4.85 2.59
CA SER A 170 20.37 -4.13 2.23
C SER A 170 21.33 -3.88 3.42
N SER A 171 21.20 -4.64 4.52
CA SER A 171 22.13 -4.57 5.67
C SER A 171 22.77 -5.92 5.98
N ALA A 172 23.17 -6.66 4.96
CA ALA A 172 24.02 -7.83 5.12
C ALA A 172 25.15 -7.80 4.07
N VAL A 173 26.14 -6.95 4.30
CA VAL A 173 27.53 -7.12 3.85
C VAL A 173 28.42 -6.70 4.99
#